data_216547381f951049511152f20e26f1d2
#
_entry.id   216547381f951049511152f20e26f1d2
#
_cell.length_a   1.000
_cell.length_b   1.000
_cell.length_c   1.000
_cell.angle_alpha   90.00
_cell.angle_beta   90.00
_cell.angle_gamma   90.00
#
_symmetry.space_group_name_H-M   'P 1'
#
loop_
_entity.id
_entity.type
_entity.pdbx_description
1 polymer ?
#
loop_
_entity_poly.entity_id
_entity_poly.type
_entity_poly.pdbx_seq_one_letter_code
_entity_poly.pdbx_strand_id
1 'polypeptide(L)'
;MANLTLRQPVLLYEAVEAVYAYINNINYDEKKNNLLLKYGKKYTNDEKRKLIEKFDTLSDIIKEACFELDKSDPRLAYYFKQLESDNKRQSMCLAKVLVYSFLDISILDVEDSIEYIHKMADSILTQRIEITNINSGGLSIRLLEEDEADIDYIDQLDKLELEDETKWNIYKVLLRFKEHFDEMVSLIWSVFPRLNKALNKIMPLIQSTYDYWESYFLGHSFFSFLDHIAKQSIPEDSLDMIVNLSVIACTDMIYTYDVLIGKDHRQVYIGILIDEDFHIDKIQLTNDSICNILKIISDRXXXXFEILRRISNTSAYGQELANEMNLTTATISRHMSTLQDYGLVHTRRGEMRIYYSLNKEAISNLFDMARSALLE
;
A
#
# COMPACT_ATOMS: atom_id res chain seq x y z
N MET A 1 -20.15 -16.88 -4.34
CA MET A 1 -18.70 -16.63 -4.55
C MET A 1 -18.58 -15.25 -5.17
N ALA A 2 -17.77 -14.39 -4.61
CA ALA A 2 -17.52 -13.11 -5.24
C ALA A 2 -16.93 -13.32 -6.64
N ASN A 3 -17.42 -12.59 -7.63
CA ASN A 3 -16.88 -12.66 -8.99
C ASN A 3 -15.56 -11.90 -9.04
N LEU A 4 -14.48 -12.62 -9.25
CA LEU A 4 -13.17 -12.00 -9.41
C LEU A 4 -12.97 -11.68 -10.90
N THR A 5 -12.66 -10.44 -11.21
CA THR A 5 -12.31 -10.02 -12.58
C THR A 5 -10.89 -9.47 -12.57
N LEU A 6 -10.00 -10.12 -13.28
CA LEU A 6 -8.63 -9.64 -13.47
C LEU A 6 -8.61 -8.67 -14.66
N ARG A 7 -8.12 -7.47 -14.43
CA ARG A 7 -8.12 -6.38 -15.43
C ARG A 7 -6.70 -5.99 -15.83
N GLN A 8 -6.58 -5.35 -16.99
CA GLN A 8 -5.32 -4.78 -17.48
C GLN A 8 -4.92 -3.55 -16.65
N PRO A 9 -3.63 -3.13 -16.67
CA PRO A 9 -3.19 -1.95 -15.92
C PRO A 9 -4.01 -0.70 -16.26
N VAL A 10 -4.38 0.06 -15.24
CA VAL A 10 -5.14 1.32 -15.37
C VAL A 10 -4.16 2.45 -15.63
N LEU A 11 -4.22 3.09 -16.77
CA LEU A 11 -3.20 4.04 -17.22
C LEU A 11 -3.07 5.25 -16.26
N LEU A 12 -4.16 5.77 -15.71
CA LEU A 12 -4.09 6.89 -14.77
C LEU A 12 -3.34 6.49 -13.49
N TYR A 13 -3.62 5.30 -12.95
CA TYR A 13 -2.93 4.77 -11.77
C TYR A 13 -1.43 4.60 -12.06
N GLU A 14 -1.10 3.93 -13.16
CA GLU A 14 0.31 3.67 -13.54
C GLU A 14 1.08 4.97 -13.78
N ALA A 15 0.43 6.01 -14.32
CA ALA A 15 1.08 7.31 -14.55
C ALA A 15 1.40 8.00 -13.22
N VAL A 16 0.49 7.96 -12.26
CA VAL A 16 0.74 8.52 -10.91
C VAL A 16 1.91 7.78 -10.24
N GLU A 17 1.94 6.45 -10.34
CA GLU A 17 3.05 5.65 -9.79
C GLU A 17 4.38 5.95 -10.50
N ALA A 18 4.35 6.09 -11.83
CA ALA A 18 5.56 6.37 -12.62
C ALA A 18 6.17 7.75 -12.26
N VAL A 19 5.32 8.78 -12.19
CA VAL A 19 5.78 10.12 -11.83
C VAL A 19 6.24 10.16 -10.37
N TYR A 20 5.52 9.50 -9.47
CA TYR A 20 5.96 9.36 -8.07
C TYR A 20 7.34 8.70 -7.99
N ALA A 21 7.55 7.59 -8.69
CA ALA A 21 8.83 6.89 -8.70
C ALA A 21 9.95 7.77 -9.29
N TYR A 22 9.64 8.50 -10.36
CA TYR A 22 10.59 9.41 -11.03
C TYR A 22 11.01 10.57 -10.12
N ILE A 23 10.05 11.25 -9.49
CA ILE A 23 10.31 12.44 -8.64
C ILE A 23 11.08 12.04 -7.36
N ASN A 24 10.77 10.87 -6.78
CA ASN A 24 11.40 10.41 -5.55
C ASN A 24 12.65 9.55 -5.80
N ASN A 25 13.08 9.43 -7.06
CA ASN A 25 14.28 8.64 -7.44
C ASN A 25 14.21 7.20 -6.89
N ILE A 26 13.05 6.56 -7.01
CA ILE A 26 12.87 5.18 -6.51
C ILE A 26 13.87 4.26 -7.20
N ASN A 27 14.67 3.55 -6.41
CA ASN A 27 15.75 2.74 -6.89
C ASN A 27 15.31 1.29 -7.17
N TYR A 28 14.96 1.01 -8.42
CA TYR A 28 14.51 -0.32 -8.85
C TYR A 28 15.65 -1.34 -8.82
N ASP A 29 16.91 -0.92 -8.95
CA ASP A 29 18.07 -1.82 -8.77
C ASP A 29 18.18 -2.29 -7.32
N GLU A 30 17.93 -1.41 -6.38
CA GLU A 30 17.91 -1.77 -4.96
C GLU A 30 16.76 -2.74 -4.67
N LYS A 31 15.55 -2.46 -5.17
CA LYS A 31 14.41 -3.38 -5.04
C LYS A 31 14.73 -4.76 -5.63
N LYS A 32 15.33 -4.79 -6.83
CA LYS A 32 15.76 -6.01 -7.52
C LYS A 32 16.74 -6.81 -6.66
N ASN A 33 17.79 -6.13 -6.16
CA ASN A 33 18.84 -6.79 -5.37
C ASN A 33 18.27 -7.35 -4.06
N ASN A 34 17.40 -6.62 -3.39
CA ASN A 34 16.74 -7.08 -2.16
C ASN A 34 15.90 -8.33 -2.42
N LEU A 35 15.14 -8.35 -3.52
CA LEU A 35 14.36 -9.53 -3.91
C LEU A 35 15.26 -10.74 -4.21
N LEU A 36 16.35 -10.51 -4.96
CA LEU A 36 17.30 -11.60 -5.30
C LEU A 36 18.03 -12.12 -4.05
N LEU A 37 18.36 -11.26 -3.11
CA LEU A 37 18.96 -11.67 -1.83
C LEU A 37 17.99 -12.54 -1.03
N LYS A 38 16.74 -12.12 -0.97
CA LYS A 38 15.72 -12.79 -0.17
C LYS A 38 15.26 -14.11 -0.78
N TYR A 39 14.89 -14.09 -2.04
CA TYR A 39 14.24 -15.22 -2.73
C TYR A 39 15.14 -15.92 -3.75
N GLY A 40 16.31 -15.37 -4.07
CA GLY A 40 17.13 -15.86 -5.16
C GLY A 40 17.62 -17.31 -5.00
N LYS A 41 17.67 -17.84 -3.77
CA LYS A 41 18.01 -19.26 -3.53
C LYS A 41 16.89 -20.20 -3.99
N LYS A 42 15.64 -19.72 -4.02
CA LYS A 42 14.47 -20.49 -4.47
C LYS A 42 14.33 -20.50 -6.00
N TYR A 43 14.83 -19.44 -6.65
CA TYR A 43 14.66 -19.24 -8.10
C TYR A 43 15.70 -20.02 -8.90
N THR A 44 15.26 -20.60 -9.99
CA THR A 44 16.15 -21.15 -11.05
C THR A 44 16.87 -19.97 -11.74
N ASN A 45 17.90 -20.31 -12.50
CA ASN A 45 18.64 -19.27 -13.26
C ASN A 45 17.77 -18.59 -14.31
N ASP A 46 16.79 -19.28 -14.88
CA ASP A 46 15.86 -18.70 -15.85
C ASP A 46 14.89 -17.70 -15.17
N GLU A 47 14.36 -18.07 -14.01
CA GLU A 47 13.48 -17.19 -13.23
C GLU A 47 14.21 -15.92 -12.77
N LYS A 48 15.45 -16.05 -12.32
CA LYS A 48 16.30 -14.90 -11.98
C LYS A 48 16.51 -13.98 -13.17
N ARG A 49 16.79 -14.56 -14.34
CA ARG A 49 16.98 -13.79 -15.57
C ARG A 49 15.71 -13.01 -15.93
N LYS A 50 14.55 -13.67 -15.88
CA LYS A 50 13.25 -13.04 -16.17
C LYS A 50 12.93 -11.92 -15.16
N LEU A 51 13.22 -12.15 -13.87
CA LEU A 51 13.04 -11.13 -12.83
C LEU A 51 13.91 -9.90 -13.10
N ILE A 52 15.20 -10.11 -13.43
CA ILE A 52 16.12 -9.02 -13.76
C ILE A 52 15.61 -8.25 -14.98
N GLU A 53 15.20 -8.97 -16.03
CA GLU A 53 14.67 -8.36 -17.25
C GLU A 53 13.43 -7.49 -16.96
N LYS A 54 12.52 -7.98 -16.11
CA LYS A 54 11.34 -7.20 -15.70
C LYS A 54 11.76 -5.88 -15.01
N PHE A 55 12.69 -5.94 -14.04
CA PHE A 55 13.14 -4.73 -13.31
C PHE A 55 13.87 -3.73 -14.23
N ASP A 56 14.71 -4.23 -15.13
CA ASP A 56 15.44 -3.36 -16.08
C ASP A 56 14.43 -2.69 -17.03
N THR A 57 13.45 -3.45 -17.52
CA THR A 57 12.38 -2.91 -18.36
C THR A 57 11.54 -1.86 -17.61
N LEU A 58 11.22 -2.09 -16.34
CA LEU A 58 10.48 -1.12 -15.51
C LEU A 58 11.25 0.20 -15.38
N SER A 59 12.54 0.11 -15.08
CA SER A 59 13.39 1.31 -14.97
C SER A 59 13.37 2.13 -16.27
N ASP A 60 13.45 1.46 -17.41
CA ASP A 60 13.44 2.11 -18.73
C ASP A 60 12.05 2.69 -19.06
N ILE A 61 10.97 2.00 -18.70
CA ILE A 61 9.59 2.50 -18.87
C ILE A 61 9.42 3.85 -18.15
N ILE A 62 9.86 3.93 -16.90
CA ILE A 62 9.72 5.16 -16.09
C ILE A 62 10.54 6.30 -16.71
N LYS A 63 11.79 6.03 -17.09
CA LYS A 63 12.64 7.03 -17.75
C LYS A 63 12.00 7.53 -19.03
N GLU A 64 11.53 6.62 -19.89
CA GLU A 64 10.92 6.95 -21.18
C GLU A 64 9.60 7.72 -21.02
N ALA A 65 8.80 7.36 -20.03
CA ALA A 65 7.53 8.03 -19.78
C ALA A 65 7.71 9.44 -19.23
N CYS A 66 8.70 9.63 -18.36
CA CYS A 66 8.85 10.86 -17.56
C CYS A 66 9.96 11.81 -18.04
N PHE A 67 10.68 11.51 -19.14
CA PHE A 67 11.89 12.27 -19.52
C PHE A 67 11.64 13.77 -19.82
N GLU A 68 10.43 14.14 -20.20
CA GLU A 68 10.08 15.54 -20.47
C GLU A 68 9.65 16.32 -19.22
N LEU A 69 9.46 15.63 -18.09
CA LEU A 69 9.07 16.30 -16.87
C LEU A 69 10.27 17.08 -16.30
N ASP A 70 10.07 18.35 -16.02
CA ASP A 70 11.09 19.19 -15.39
C ASP A 70 11.05 18.99 -13.87
N LYS A 71 11.99 18.21 -13.34
CA LYS A 71 12.09 17.94 -11.89
C LYS A 71 12.21 19.23 -11.05
N SER A 72 12.61 20.36 -11.67
CA SER A 72 12.70 21.63 -10.94
C SER A 72 11.36 22.37 -10.81
N ASP A 73 10.30 21.91 -11.50
CA ASP A 73 8.97 22.49 -11.35
C ASP A 73 8.46 22.23 -9.91
N PRO A 74 8.25 23.29 -9.11
CA PRO A 74 7.83 23.09 -7.72
C PRO A 74 6.45 22.43 -7.58
N ARG A 75 5.61 22.51 -8.63
CA ARG A 75 4.29 21.84 -8.62
C ARG A 75 4.43 20.32 -8.68
N LEU A 76 5.42 19.81 -9.45
CA LEU A 76 5.71 18.36 -9.45
C LEU A 76 6.16 17.91 -8.06
N ALA A 77 7.02 18.65 -7.41
CA ALA A 77 7.41 18.35 -6.03
C ALA A 77 6.21 18.42 -5.09
N TYR A 78 5.36 19.44 -5.23
CA TYR A 78 4.16 19.59 -4.38
C TYR A 78 3.24 18.37 -4.47
N TYR A 79 2.94 17.89 -5.67
CA TYR A 79 1.99 16.78 -5.84
C TYR A 79 2.64 15.40 -5.65
N PHE A 80 3.90 15.23 -6.04
CA PHE A 80 4.49 13.88 -6.18
C PHE A 80 5.60 13.56 -5.19
N LYS A 81 6.15 14.56 -4.46
CA LYS A 81 7.14 14.26 -3.43
C LYS A 81 6.50 13.43 -2.33
N GLN A 82 7.24 12.45 -1.84
CA GLN A 82 6.78 11.59 -0.74
C GLN A 82 6.42 12.43 0.48
N LEU A 83 5.24 12.20 1.03
CA LEU A 83 4.79 12.87 2.25
C LEU A 83 5.60 12.35 3.44
N GLU A 84 6.06 13.28 4.29
CA GLU A 84 6.79 12.91 5.49
C GLU A 84 5.82 12.37 6.54
N SER A 85 6.15 11.20 7.05
CA SER A 85 5.40 10.54 8.11
C SER A 85 6.39 9.86 9.04
N ASP A 86 6.00 9.68 10.28
CA ASP A 86 6.80 8.92 11.25
C ASP A 86 6.97 7.46 10.80
N ASN A 87 6.05 7.00 9.97
CA ASN A 87 6.11 5.66 9.36
C ASN A 87 6.71 5.76 7.95
N LYS A 88 8.00 5.51 7.82
CA LYS A 88 8.76 5.56 6.55
C LYS A 88 8.27 4.59 5.47
N ARG A 89 7.25 3.77 5.76
CA ARG A 89 6.69 2.81 4.81
C ARG A 89 5.66 3.44 3.87
N GLN A 90 5.25 4.66 4.16
CA GLN A 90 4.20 5.29 3.36
C GLN A 90 4.78 5.86 2.08
N SER A 91 4.56 5.17 0.96
CA SER A 91 4.85 5.68 -0.37
C SER A 91 3.73 6.60 -0.86
N MET A 92 3.29 7.53 0.01
CA MET A 92 2.17 8.44 -0.25
C MET A 92 2.65 9.80 -0.75
N CYS A 93 1.84 10.42 -1.58
CA CYS A 93 2.00 11.80 -2.04
C CYS A 93 0.62 12.39 -2.33
N LEU A 94 0.52 13.70 -2.50
CA LEU A 94 -0.76 14.36 -2.73
C LEU A 94 -1.47 13.87 -4.01
N ALA A 95 -0.72 13.55 -5.06
CA ALA A 95 -1.30 12.97 -6.29
C ALA A 95 -2.02 11.65 -6.01
N LYS A 96 -1.45 10.80 -5.15
CA LYS A 96 -2.10 9.53 -4.75
C LYS A 96 -3.37 9.81 -3.93
N VAL A 97 -3.35 10.80 -3.04
CA VAL A 97 -4.55 11.23 -2.29
C VAL A 97 -5.66 11.66 -3.26
N LEU A 98 -5.30 12.43 -4.30
CA LEU A 98 -6.28 12.93 -5.29
C LEU A 98 -6.85 11.82 -6.18
N VAL A 99 -6.12 10.72 -6.40
CA VAL A 99 -6.51 9.70 -7.38
C VAL A 99 -7.05 8.43 -6.71
N TYR A 100 -6.32 7.84 -5.75
CA TYR A 100 -6.57 6.45 -5.34
C TYR A 100 -7.90 6.24 -4.62
N SER A 101 -8.35 7.24 -3.88
CA SER A 101 -9.62 7.16 -3.14
C SER A 101 -10.85 7.23 -4.05
N PHE A 102 -10.67 7.71 -5.29
CA PHE A 102 -11.78 8.00 -6.18
C PHE A 102 -11.69 7.28 -7.54
N LEU A 103 -10.59 6.61 -7.82
CA LEU A 103 -10.36 5.92 -9.08
C LEU A 103 -11.15 4.61 -9.12
N ASP A 104 -11.96 4.43 -10.16
CA ASP A 104 -12.63 3.15 -10.45
C ASP A 104 -11.75 2.36 -11.41
N ILE A 105 -11.18 1.25 -10.95
CA ILE A 105 -10.26 0.43 -11.74
C ILE A 105 -10.95 -0.38 -12.84
N SER A 106 -12.28 -0.34 -12.92
CA SER A 106 -13.00 -0.89 -14.07
C SER A 106 -12.92 0.01 -15.29
N ILE A 107 -12.52 1.29 -15.11
CA ILE A 107 -12.39 2.29 -16.18
C ILE A 107 -10.91 2.32 -16.61
N LEU A 108 -10.63 1.82 -17.81
CA LEU A 108 -9.24 1.70 -18.29
C LEU A 108 -8.77 2.94 -19.05
N ASP A 109 -9.69 3.64 -19.70
CA ASP A 109 -9.37 4.85 -20.47
C ASP A 109 -9.10 6.02 -19.53
N VAL A 110 -8.08 6.80 -19.86
CA VAL A 110 -7.63 7.88 -18.98
C VAL A 110 -8.60 9.06 -18.94
N GLU A 111 -9.20 9.39 -20.09
CA GLU A 111 -10.16 10.51 -20.19
C GLU A 111 -11.45 10.16 -19.44
N ASP A 112 -11.93 8.92 -19.60
CA ASP A 112 -13.09 8.40 -18.85
C ASP A 112 -12.82 8.35 -17.34
N SER A 113 -11.60 7.96 -16.93
CA SER A 113 -11.20 7.96 -15.51
C SER A 113 -11.21 9.38 -14.93
N ILE A 114 -10.70 10.35 -15.68
CA ILE A 114 -10.69 11.76 -15.26
C ILE A 114 -12.14 12.27 -15.14
N GLU A 115 -12.98 12.00 -16.13
CA GLU A 115 -14.40 12.40 -16.08
C GLU A 115 -15.12 11.78 -14.89
N TYR A 116 -14.85 10.50 -14.60
CA TYR A 116 -15.43 9.80 -13.46
C TYR A 116 -15.00 10.47 -12.14
N ILE A 117 -13.70 10.75 -11.96
CA ILE A 117 -13.19 11.41 -10.74
C ILE A 117 -13.80 12.81 -10.59
N HIS A 118 -13.99 13.55 -11.68
CA HIS A 118 -14.68 14.85 -11.64
C HIS A 118 -16.11 14.73 -11.13
N LYS A 119 -16.85 13.71 -11.56
CA LYS A 119 -18.21 13.45 -11.08
C LYS A 119 -18.21 13.10 -9.59
N MET A 120 -17.25 12.29 -9.17
CA MET A 120 -17.10 11.92 -7.76
C MET A 120 -16.75 13.15 -6.91
N ALA A 121 -15.92 14.06 -7.43
CA ALA A 121 -15.55 15.30 -6.71
C ALA A 121 -16.77 16.18 -6.42
N ASP A 122 -17.74 16.25 -7.31
CA ASP A 122 -18.99 16.98 -7.05
C ASP A 122 -19.75 16.35 -5.88
N SER A 123 -19.76 15.04 -5.78
CA SER A 123 -20.38 14.32 -4.65
C SER A 123 -19.60 14.56 -3.35
N ILE A 124 -18.26 14.58 -3.42
CA ILE A 124 -17.39 14.83 -2.24
C ILE A 124 -17.66 16.20 -1.63
N LEU A 125 -17.81 17.22 -2.47
CA LEU A 125 -18.04 18.60 -2.00
C LEU A 125 -19.41 18.77 -1.30
N THR A 126 -20.35 17.87 -1.58
CA THR A 126 -21.72 17.93 -1.02
C THR A 126 -21.95 16.87 0.04
N GLN A 127 -21.05 15.94 0.23
CA GLN A 127 -21.21 14.82 1.15
C GLN A 127 -20.13 14.83 2.23
N ARG A 128 -20.45 14.20 3.33
CA ARG A 128 -19.55 14.07 4.47
C ARG A 128 -18.50 12.99 4.17
N ILE A 129 -17.24 13.26 4.47
CA ILE A 129 -16.18 12.28 4.27
C ILE A 129 -15.47 11.95 5.60
N GLU A 130 -15.01 10.72 5.69
CA GLU A 130 -14.12 10.26 6.75
C GLU A 130 -12.72 10.02 6.17
N ILE A 131 -11.71 10.54 6.86
CA ILE A 131 -10.30 10.39 6.48
C ILE A 131 -9.61 9.58 7.59
N THR A 132 -9.04 8.44 7.23
CA THR A 132 -8.37 7.56 8.20
C THR A 132 -7.01 7.10 7.68
N ASN A 133 -6.12 6.79 8.62
CA ASN A 133 -4.90 6.05 8.29
C ASN A 133 -5.24 4.59 8.01
N ILE A 134 -4.68 4.07 6.93
CA ILE A 134 -4.70 2.63 6.68
C ILE A 134 -3.46 2.03 7.36
N ASN A 135 -3.64 0.92 8.07
CA ASN A 135 -2.56 0.22 8.77
C ASN A 135 -1.39 -0.20 7.85
N SER A 136 -1.59 -0.19 6.56
CA SER A 136 -0.55 -0.47 5.55
C SER A 136 0.18 0.79 5.06
N GLY A 137 -0.12 1.95 5.62
CA GLY A 137 0.63 3.18 5.33
C GLY A 137 0.03 4.06 4.25
N GLY A 138 -1.27 4.09 4.13
CA GLY A 138 -1.96 5.00 3.21
C GLY A 138 -3.05 5.79 3.91
N LEU A 139 -3.71 6.65 3.14
CA LEU A 139 -4.93 7.32 3.57
C LEU A 139 -6.13 6.66 2.88
N SER A 140 -7.18 6.41 3.64
CA SER A 140 -8.49 6.06 3.11
C SER A 140 -9.40 7.28 3.26
N ILE A 141 -10.12 7.58 2.20
CA ILE A 141 -11.15 8.61 2.21
C ILE A 141 -12.45 7.92 1.77
N ARG A 142 -13.45 7.92 2.64
CA ARG A 142 -14.77 7.36 2.31
C ARG A 142 -15.86 8.39 2.56
N LEU A 143 -16.98 8.25 1.88
CA LEU A 143 -18.18 9.03 2.17
C LEU A 143 -18.92 8.41 3.36
N LEU A 144 -19.40 9.26 4.24
CA LEU A 144 -20.26 8.86 5.37
C LEU A 144 -21.67 8.58 4.88
N GLU A 145 -22.29 7.53 5.40
CA GLU A 145 -23.71 7.22 5.14
C GLU A 145 -24.61 8.25 5.81
N GLU A 146 -25.85 8.37 5.33
CA GLU A 146 -26.80 9.40 5.81
C GLU A 146 -27.05 9.36 7.32
N ASP A 147 -26.96 8.17 7.91
CA ASP A 147 -27.18 7.95 9.34
C ASP A 147 -25.92 8.08 10.21
N GLU A 148 -24.75 8.25 9.59
CA GLU A 148 -23.50 8.43 10.35
C GLU A 148 -23.35 9.88 10.82
N ALA A 149 -22.75 10.06 11.99
CA ALA A 149 -22.54 11.39 12.58
C ALA A 149 -21.50 12.19 11.78
N ASP A 150 -21.75 13.49 11.66
CA ASP A 150 -20.75 14.40 11.06
C ASP A 150 -19.48 14.40 11.90
N ILE A 151 -18.36 14.28 11.21
CA ILE A 151 -17.02 14.32 11.82
C ILE A 151 -16.30 15.57 11.26
N ASP A 152 -15.84 16.42 12.15
CA ASP A 152 -15.10 17.61 11.75
C ASP A 152 -13.79 17.22 11.03
N TYR A 153 -13.53 17.83 9.89
CA TYR A 153 -12.33 17.53 9.08
C TYR A 153 -11.02 17.81 9.82
N ILE A 154 -11.00 18.89 10.62
CA ILE A 154 -9.79 19.24 11.37
C ILE A 154 -9.52 18.17 12.44
N ASP A 155 -10.57 17.76 13.15
CA ASP A 155 -10.47 16.69 14.15
C ASP A 155 -10.00 15.37 13.54
N GLN A 156 -10.39 15.08 12.30
CA GLN A 156 -9.92 13.87 11.59
C GLN A 156 -8.45 13.98 11.23
N LEU A 157 -8.04 15.12 10.64
CA LEU A 157 -6.66 15.35 10.24
C LEU A 157 -5.71 15.35 11.44
N ASP A 158 -6.14 15.90 12.57
CA ASP A 158 -5.34 15.92 13.79
C ASP A 158 -5.02 14.50 14.30
N LYS A 159 -5.90 13.55 14.05
CA LYS A 159 -5.70 12.14 14.44
C LYS A 159 -4.72 11.40 13.55
N LEU A 160 -4.40 11.93 12.36
CA LEU A 160 -3.46 11.29 11.45
C LEU A 160 -2.03 11.39 11.98
N GLU A 161 -1.26 10.32 11.82
CA GLU A 161 0.16 10.27 12.20
C GLU A 161 1.03 10.87 11.09
N LEU A 162 0.82 12.18 10.82
CA LEU A 162 1.48 12.95 9.78
C LEU A 162 1.95 14.29 10.34
N GLU A 163 2.96 14.90 9.72
CA GLU A 163 3.39 16.25 10.06
C GLU A 163 2.30 17.28 9.76
N ASP A 164 2.24 18.35 10.54
CA ASP A 164 1.21 19.39 10.43
C ASP A 164 1.16 20.02 9.04
N GLU A 165 2.33 20.25 8.41
CA GLU A 165 2.39 20.78 7.05
C GLU A 165 1.74 19.81 6.04
N THR A 166 1.97 18.52 6.23
CA THR A 166 1.36 17.46 5.39
C THR A 166 -0.16 17.45 5.56
N LYS A 167 -0.64 17.48 6.82
CA LYS A 167 -2.08 17.53 7.13
C LYS A 167 -2.74 18.74 6.46
N TRP A 168 -2.09 19.91 6.57
CA TRP A 168 -2.58 21.14 5.97
C TRP A 168 -2.63 21.06 4.44
N ASN A 169 -1.63 20.43 3.82
CA ASN A 169 -1.62 20.25 2.36
C ASN A 169 -2.74 19.27 1.92
N ILE A 170 -2.98 18.19 2.65
CA ILE A 170 -4.10 17.28 2.39
C ILE A 170 -5.42 18.05 2.49
N TYR A 171 -5.60 18.82 3.55
CA TYR A 171 -6.81 19.65 3.72
C TYR A 171 -7.04 20.57 2.53
N LYS A 172 -5.99 21.28 2.08
CA LYS A 172 -6.09 22.22 0.94
C LYS A 172 -6.50 21.49 -0.35
N VAL A 173 -5.88 20.35 -0.67
CA VAL A 173 -6.22 19.64 -1.90
C VAL A 173 -7.62 19.05 -1.86
N LEU A 174 -8.10 18.60 -0.71
CA LEU A 174 -9.47 18.10 -0.57
C LEU A 174 -10.50 19.25 -0.66
N LEU A 175 -10.22 20.39 -0.05
CA LEU A 175 -11.11 21.55 -0.08
C LEU A 175 -11.28 22.13 -1.49
N ARG A 176 -10.23 22.05 -2.30
CA ARG A 176 -10.25 22.58 -3.69
C ARG A 176 -9.91 21.45 -4.65
N PHE A 177 -10.58 20.32 -4.48
CA PHE A 177 -10.25 19.06 -5.12
C PHE A 177 -10.10 19.18 -6.64
N LYS A 178 -11.12 19.72 -7.32
CA LYS A 178 -11.12 19.80 -8.78
C LYS A 178 -9.93 20.62 -9.32
N GLU A 179 -9.67 21.76 -8.68
CA GLU A 179 -8.58 22.65 -9.11
C GLU A 179 -7.22 21.94 -8.99
N HIS A 180 -6.99 21.28 -7.86
CA HIS A 180 -5.74 20.55 -7.63
C HIS A 180 -5.62 19.31 -8.52
N PHE A 181 -6.73 18.61 -8.72
CA PHE A 181 -6.76 17.43 -9.60
C PHE A 181 -6.44 17.84 -11.04
N ASP A 182 -7.09 18.90 -11.57
CA ASP A 182 -6.85 19.39 -12.92
C ASP A 182 -5.41 19.87 -13.12
N GLU A 183 -4.88 20.61 -12.14
CA GLU A 183 -3.48 21.04 -12.20
C GLU A 183 -2.53 19.85 -12.23
N MET A 184 -2.75 18.87 -11.35
CA MET A 184 -1.93 17.66 -11.27
C MET A 184 -1.99 16.88 -12.59
N VAL A 185 -3.18 16.64 -13.15
CA VAL A 185 -3.37 15.93 -14.42
C VAL A 185 -2.67 16.70 -15.55
N SER A 186 -2.84 18.02 -15.61
CA SER A 186 -2.19 18.87 -16.61
C SER A 186 -0.66 18.73 -16.59
N LEU A 187 -0.07 18.69 -15.40
CA LEU A 187 1.39 18.53 -15.24
C LEU A 187 1.91 17.22 -15.81
N ILE A 188 1.13 16.16 -15.73
CA ILE A 188 1.56 14.82 -16.17
C ILE A 188 0.91 14.39 -17.49
N TRP A 189 0.19 15.27 -18.17
CA TRP A 189 -0.55 14.93 -19.41
C TRP A 189 0.35 14.28 -20.44
N SER A 190 1.56 14.79 -20.62
CA SER A 190 2.53 14.27 -21.57
C SER A 190 3.02 12.85 -21.22
N VAL A 191 2.85 12.41 -19.98
CA VAL A 191 3.26 11.07 -19.54
C VAL A 191 2.34 9.98 -20.12
N PHE A 192 1.03 10.24 -20.20
CA PHE A 192 0.05 9.21 -20.57
C PHE A 192 0.37 8.52 -21.91
N PRO A 193 0.52 9.24 -23.03
CA PRO A 193 0.78 8.54 -24.30
C PRO A 193 2.14 7.83 -24.34
N ARG A 194 3.16 8.40 -23.67
CA ARG A 194 4.48 7.76 -23.59
C ARG A 194 4.45 6.51 -22.71
N LEU A 195 3.81 6.62 -21.55
CA LEU A 195 3.68 5.48 -20.66
C LEU A 195 2.87 4.35 -21.30
N ASN A 196 1.76 4.66 -21.93
CA ASN A 196 0.94 3.67 -22.64
C ASN A 196 1.77 2.91 -23.69
N LYS A 197 2.56 3.65 -24.47
CA LYS A 197 3.47 3.04 -25.45
C LYS A 197 4.55 2.19 -24.77
N ALA A 198 5.14 2.68 -23.69
CA ALA A 198 6.21 1.99 -22.97
C ALA A 198 5.72 0.71 -22.25
N LEU A 199 4.51 0.74 -21.70
CA LEU A 199 3.90 -0.43 -21.04
C LEU A 199 3.76 -1.62 -22.00
N ASN A 200 3.55 -1.36 -23.29
CA ASN A 200 3.47 -2.43 -24.30
C ASN A 200 4.75 -3.28 -24.36
N LYS A 201 5.89 -2.75 -23.91
CA LYS A 201 7.17 -3.49 -23.89
C LYS A 201 7.19 -4.57 -22.80
N ILE A 202 6.54 -4.31 -21.68
CA ILE A 202 6.54 -5.26 -20.55
C ILE A 202 5.38 -6.26 -20.63
N MET A 203 4.32 -5.95 -21.37
CA MET A 203 3.15 -6.84 -21.44
C MET A 203 3.52 -8.29 -21.81
N PRO A 204 4.40 -8.55 -22.79
CA PRO A 204 4.79 -9.93 -23.06
C PRO A 204 5.53 -10.62 -21.91
N LEU A 205 6.25 -9.85 -21.09
CA LEU A 205 7.02 -10.39 -19.96
C LEU A 205 6.13 -10.70 -18.76
N ILE A 206 4.95 -10.09 -18.67
CA ILE A 206 4.02 -10.26 -17.55
C ILE A 206 2.81 -11.10 -17.89
N GLN A 207 2.70 -11.59 -19.14
CA GLN A 207 1.57 -12.43 -19.53
C GLN A 207 1.46 -13.67 -18.63
N SER A 208 2.59 -14.30 -18.34
CA SER A 208 2.60 -15.45 -17.43
C SER A 208 2.11 -15.12 -16.02
N THR A 209 2.28 -13.88 -15.57
CA THR A 209 1.74 -13.41 -14.27
C THR A 209 0.22 -13.30 -14.32
N TYR A 210 -0.33 -12.79 -15.42
CA TYR A 210 -1.79 -12.79 -15.66
C TYR A 210 -2.35 -14.21 -15.68
N ASP A 211 -1.75 -15.10 -16.45
CA ASP A 211 -2.18 -16.49 -16.60
C ASP A 211 -2.14 -17.21 -15.24
N TYR A 212 -1.09 -16.93 -14.45
CA TYR A 212 -0.94 -17.48 -13.09
C TYR A 212 -2.10 -17.02 -12.18
N TRP A 213 -2.35 -15.72 -12.09
CA TRP A 213 -3.39 -15.20 -11.19
C TRP A 213 -4.79 -15.61 -11.65
N GLU A 214 -5.04 -15.64 -12.97
CA GLU A 214 -6.29 -16.13 -13.50
C GLU A 214 -6.53 -17.59 -13.08
N SER A 215 -5.52 -18.44 -13.23
CA SER A 215 -5.59 -19.85 -12.81
C SER A 215 -5.74 -19.98 -11.29
N TYR A 216 -4.99 -19.21 -10.53
CA TYR A 216 -5.02 -19.23 -9.06
C TYR A 216 -6.44 -18.94 -8.56
N PHE A 217 -7.05 -17.88 -9.04
CA PHE A 217 -8.37 -17.43 -8.56
C PHE A 217 -9.52 -18.31 -9.06
N LEU A 218 -9.29 -19.20 -10.03
CA LEU A 218 -10.28 -20.25 -10.36
C LEU A 218 -10.45 -21.25 -9.20
N GLY A 219 -9.41 -21.47 -8.40
CA GLY A 219 -9.41 -22.44 -7.30
C GLY A 219 -9.41 -21.84 -5.90
N HIS A 220 -9.16 -20.55 -5.76
CA HIS A 220 -8.96 -19.89 -4.46
C HIS A 220 -9.76 -18.59 -4.38
N SER A 221 -10.36 -18.33 -3.22
CA SER A 221 -11.04 -17.05 -3.03
C SER A 221 -10.02 -15.93 -2.80
N PHE A 222 -10.41 -14.71 -3.13
CA PHE A 222 -9.58 -13.54 -2.84
C PHE A 222 -9.32 -13.40 -1.33
N PHE A 223 -10.29 -13.74 -0.52
CA PHE A 223 -10.16 -13.67 0.94
C PHE A 223 -9.12 -14.67 1.46
N SER A 224 -9.09 -15.89 0.89
CA SER A 224 -8.03 -16.89 1.20
C SER A 224 -6.65 -16.35 0.81
N PHE A 225 -6.56 -15.70 -0.34
CA PHE A 225 -5.32 -15.05 -0.81
C PHE A 225 -4.87 -13.97 0.16
N LEU A 226 -5.76 -13.08 0.59
CA LEU A 226 -5.42 -12.02 1.54
C LEU A 226 -4.96 -12.59 2.88
N ASP A 227 -5.64 -13.61 3.38
CA ASP A 227 -5.26 -14.27 4.63
C ASP A 227 -3.87 -14.92 4.51
N HIS A 228 -3.60 -15.55 3.38
CA HIS A 228 -2.32 -16.25 3.14
C HIS A 228 -1.16 -15.28 2.91
N ILE A 229 -1.32 -14.31 2.00
CA ILE A 229 -0.23 -13.41 1.58
C ILE A 229 -0.11 -12.20 2.51
N ALA A 230 -1.21 -11.49 2.75
CA ALA A 230 -1.21 -10.27 3.56
C ALA A 230 -1.33 -10.55 5.07
N LYS A 231 -1.58 -11.81 5.45
CA LYS A 231 -1.79 -12.21 6.85
C LYS A 231 -2.89 -11.35 7.52
N GLN A 232 -3.87 -10.97 6.73
CA GLN A 232 -5.03 -10.19 7.18
C GLN A 232 -6.30 -10.99 6.99
N SER A 233 -6.99 -11.25 8.09
CA SER A 233 -8.30 -11.89 8.05
C SER A 233 -9.36 -10.80 7.84
N ILE A 234 -9.90 -10.75 6.64
CA ILE A 234 -10.99 -9.85 6.27
C ILE A 234 -12.27 -10.68 6.25
N PRO A 235 -13.37 -10.21 6.84
CA PRO A 235 -14.64 -10.94 6.75
C PRO A 235 -15.06 -11.16 5.30
N GLU A 236 -15.39 -12.39 4.96
CA GLU A 236 -15.96 -12.70 3.65
C GLU A 236 -17.35 -12.04 3.54
N ASP A 237 -17.56 -11.37 2.44
CA ASP A 237 -18.87 -10.82 2.10
C ASP A 237 -19.23 -11.22 0.66
N SER A 238 -20.35 -10.72 0.17
CA SER A 238 -20.87 -11.07 -1.15
C SER A 238 -20.42 -10.10 -2.25
N LEU A 239 -19.58 -9.13 -1.90
CA LEU A 239 -19.16 -8.12 -2.88
C LEU A 239 -18.21 -8.71 -3.91
N ASP A 240 -18.35 -8.28 -5.13
CA ASP A 240 -17.43 -8.64 -6.20
C ASP A 240 -16.06 -7.99 -5.98
N MET A 241 -15.03 -8.62 -6.51
CA MET A 241 -13.67 -8.10 -6.48
C MET A 241 -13.20 -7.83 -7.90
N ILE A 242 -12.66 -6.63 -8.13
CA ILE A 242 -11.91 -6.33 -9.35
C ILE A 242 -10.44 -6.25 -8.96
N VAL A 243 -9.63 -7.07 -9.61
CA VAL A 243 -8.18 -7.12 -9.38
C VAL A 243 -7.48 -6.57 -10.61
N ASN A 244 -6.57 -5.64 -10.39
CA ASN A 244 -5.68 -5.12 -11.43
C ASN A 244 -4.23 -5.47 -11.11
N LEU A 245 -3.45 -5.79 -12.14
CA LEU A 245 -2.01 -5.94 -11.98
C LEU A 245 -1.35 -4.58 -12.14
N SER A 246 -0.60 -4.16 -11.12
CA SER A 246 0.18 -2.91 -11.17
C SER A 246 1.58 -3.20 -11.70
N VAL A 247 1.95 -2.49 -12.75
CA VAL A 247 3.27 -2.62 -13.39
C VAL A 247 4.32 -1.84 -12.60
N ILE A 248 4.07 -0.56 -12.35
CA ILE A 248 5.07 0.34 -11.74
C ILE A 248 5.23 0.05 -10.24
N ALA A 249 4.12 -0.15 -9.52
CA ALA A 249 4.16 -0.58 -8.11
C ALA A 249 4.34 -2.10 -8.02
N CYS A 250 5.32 -2.62 -8.72
CA CYS A 250 5.53 -4.02 -9.08
C CYS A 250 5.62 -5.01 -7.92
N THR A 251 6.01 -4.55 -6.73
CA THR A 251 6.17 -5.36 -5.51
C THR A 251 5.13 -5.04 -4.45
N ASP A 252 4.20 -4.16 -4.74
CA ASP A 252 3.26 -3.64 -3.76
C ASP A 252 1.86 -4.26 -3.98
N MET A 253 1.09 -4.31 -2.93
CA MET A 253 -0.33 -4.66 -3.01
C MET A 253 -1.14 -3.57 -2.32
N ILE A 254 -2.10 -3.05 -3.03
CA ILE A 254 -2.99 -2.00 -2.52
C ILE A 254 -4.42 -2.49 -2.70
N TYR A 255 -5.22 -2.39 -1.66
CA TYR A 255 -6.62 -2.76 -1.73
C TYR A 255 -7.48 -1.76 -0.95
N THR A 256 -8.70 -1.59 -1.38
CA THR A 256 -9.68 -0.77 -0.70
C THR A 256 -10.64 -1.66 0.08
N TYR A 257 -10.79 -1.39 1.35
CA TYR A 257 -11.79 -2.05 2.19
C TYR A 257 -13.19 -1.56 1.87
N ASP A 258 -13.29 -0.25 1.67
CA ASP A 258 -14.57 0.38 1.44
C ASP A 258 -14.91 0.32 -0.05
N VAL A 259 -16.18 0.09 -0.31
CA VAL A 259 -16.70 0.10 -1.66
C VAL A 259 -16.76 1.54 -2.15
N LEU A 260 -16.32 1.79 -3.37
CA LEU A 260 -16.51 3.11 -3.98
C LEU A 260 -18.00 3.45 -4.03
N ILE A 261 -18.32 4.71 -3.85
CA ILE A 261 -19.70 5.19 -3.80
C ILE A 261 -20.48 4.73 -5.04
N GLY A 262 -21.59 4.07 -4.81
CA GLY A 262 -22.45 3.56 -5.86
C GLY A 262 -21.89 2.35 -6.60
N LYS A 263 -20.86 1.70 -6.05
CA LYS A 263 -20.28 0.48 -6.61
C LYS A 263 -20.53 -0.71 -5.70
N ASP A 264 -20.68 -1.85 -6.31
CA ASP A 264 -20.96 -3.12 -5.62
C ASP A 264 -19.73 -4.05 -5.63
N HIS A 265 -18.54 -3.47 -5.77
CA HIS A 265 -17.29 -4.24 -5.84
C HIS A 265 -16.17 -3.55 -5.06
N ARG A 266 -15.21 -4.36 -4.61
CA ARG A 266 -13.94 -3.92 -4.03
C ARG A 266 -12.85 -3.91 -5.08
N GLN A 267 -11.82 -3.13 -4.84
CA GLN A 267 -10.73 -2.93 -5.78
C GLN A 267 -9.40 -3.32 -5.16
N VAL A 268 -8.58 -4.03 -5.95
CA VAL A 268 -7.27 -4.47 -5.52
C VAL A 268 -6.27 -4.28 -6.65
N TYR A 269 -5.10 -3.76 -6.31
CA TYR A 269 -3.93 -3.76 -7.16
C TYR A 269 -2.92 -4.78 -6.62
N ILE A 270 -2.45 -5.66 -7.49
CA ILE A 270 -1.37 -6.62 -7.16
C ILE A 270 -0.20 -6.30 -8.08
N GLY A 271 0.97 -6.06 -7.50
CA GLY A 271 2.19 -5.83 -8.28
C GLY A 271 2.57 -7.03 -9.12
N ILE A 272 3.03 -6.79 -10.33
CA ILE A 272 3.35 -7.85 -11.32
C ILE A 272 4.46 -8.81 -10.87
N LEU A 273 5.17 -8.51 -9.79
CA LEU A 273 6.21 -9.38 -9.23
C LEU A 273 5.73 -10.15 -7.99
N ILE A 274 4.46 -9.96 -7.61
CA ILE A 274 3.86 -10.71 -6.51
C ILE A 274 3.32 -12.04 -7.07
N ASP A 275 3.75 -13.14 -6.49
CA ASP A 275 3.29 -14.49 -6.82
C ASP A 275 3.06 -15.29 -5.53
N GLU A 276 2.73 -16.57 -5.66
CA GLU A 276 2.46 -17.47 -4.53
C GLU A 276 3.60 -17.55 -3.51
N ASP A 277 4.84 -17.50 -3.99
CA ASP A 277 6.04 -17.56 -3.15
C ASP A 277 6.44 -16.16 -2.64
N PHE A 278 5.83 -15.12 -3.18
CA PHE A 278 6.09 -13.75 -2.79
C PHE A 278 5.25 -13.43 -1.55
N HIS A 279 5.78 -13.75 -0.41
CA HIS A 279 5.19 -13.25 0.83
C HIS A 279 5.44 -11.75 0.89
N ILE A 280 4.37 -10.98 0.87
CA ILE A 280 4.47 -9.55 1.11
C ILE A 280 4.95 -9.38 2.54
N ASP A 281 6.25 -9.29 2.68
CA ASP A 281 6.76 -8.79 3.94
C ASP A 281 6.33 -7.33 4.03
N LYS A 282 5.49 -7.05 4.97
CA LYS A 282 5.15 -5.66 5.34
C LYS A 282 6.41 -4.86 5.71
N ILE A 283 7.57 -5.51 5.71
CA ILE A 283 8.85 -4.94 6.11
C ILE A 283 9.87 -5.18 4.99
N GLN A 284 10.10 -4.20 4.12
CA GLN A 284 11.41 -4.10 3.47
C GLN A 284 12.37 -3.68 4.59
N LEU A 285 13.06 -4.66 5.15
CA LEU A 285 14.02 -4.39 6.23
C LEU A 285 15.28 -3.75 5.63
N THR A 286 15.24 -2.44 5.44
CA THR A 286 16.47 -1.67 5.21
C THR A 286 17.33 -1.74 6.48
N ASN A 287 18.62 -1.45 6.38
CA ASN A 287 19.48 -1.37 7.56
C ASN A 287 18.90 -0.41 8.62
N ASP A 288 18.31 0.70 8.19
CA ASP A 288 17.63 1.63 9.11
C ASP A 288 16.41 0.98 9.77
N SER A 289 15.60 0.23 8.99
CA SER A 289 14.45 -0.49 9.54
C SER A 289 14.89 -1.54 10.56
N ILE A 290 15.93 -2.31 10.24
CA ILE A 290 16.51 -3.31 11.16
C ILE A 290 16.92 -2.62 12.47
N CYS A 291 17.69 -1.52 12.37
CA CYS A 291 18.13 -0.76 13.54
C CYS A 291 16.95 -0.23 14.37
N ASN A 292 15.93 0.30 13.69
CA ASN A 292 14.74 0.83 14.37
C ASN A 292 13.95 -0.28 15.07
N ILE A 293 13.74 -1.42 14.41
CA ILE A 293 13.03 -2.55 15.03
C ILE A 293 13.81 -3.09 16.22
N LEU A 294 15.12 -3.27 16.08
CA LEU A 294 15.97 -3.74 17.18
C LEU A 294 15.92 -2.76 18.36
N LYS A 295 15.98 -1.46 18.08
CA LYS A 295 15.84 -0.41 19.12
C LYS A 295 14.49 -0.52 19.85
N ILE A 296 13.40 -0.65 19.09
CA ILE A 296 12.04 -0.76 19.64
C ILE A 296 11.91 -2.03 20.52
N ILE A 297 12.41 -3.15 20.02
CA ILE A 297 12.36 -4.43 20.76
C ILE A 297 13.23 -4.37 22.03
N SER A 298 14.40 -3.73 21.95
CA SER A 298 15.36 -3.67 23.07
C SER A 298 15.02 -2.59 24.09
N ASP A 299 14.10 -1.69 23.83
CA ASP A 299 13.73 -0.62 24.75
C ASP A 299 12.99 -1.19 25.96
N ARG A 300 13.66 -1.19 27.11
CA ARG A 300 13.13 -1.66 28.39
C ARG A 300 11.90 -0.90 28.87
N UNK A 301 11.82 0.14 28.49
CA UNK A 301 10.69 0.95 28.84
C UNK A 301 9.51 0.64 28.03
N UNK A 302 9.75 0.19 26.81
CA UNK A 302 8.66 -0.14 26.00
C UNK A 302 8.30 -1.60 26.26
N UNK A 303 7.74 -2.05 26.68
CA UNK A 303 7.36 -3.37 26.86
C UNK A 303 7.17 -4.16 25.62
N UNK A 304 7.63 -3.72 24.63
CA UNK A 304 7.44 -4.38 23.45
C UNK A 304 7.98 -5.76 23.41
N PHE A 305 9.22 -6.08 23.93
CA PHE A 305 9.79 -7.44 24.06
C PHE A 305 8.94 -8.38 24.93
N GLU A 306 8.52 -7.89 26.06
CA GLU A 306 7.69 -8.69 26.98
C GLU A 306 6.32 -9.02 26.36
N ILE A 307 5.75 -8.09 25.64
CA ILE A 307 4.50 -8.33 24.89
C ILE A 307 4.73 -9.44 23.86
N LEU A 308 5.78 -9.31 23.03
CA LEU A 308 6.11 -10.33 22.00
C LEU A 308 6.34 -11.70 22.65
N ARG A 309 7.06 -11.71 23.79
CA ARG A 309 7.29 -12.96 24.56
C ARG A 309 5.98 -13.56 25.05
N ARG A 310 5.06 -12.71 25.52
CA ARG A 310 3.75 -13.18 26.03
C ARG A 310 2.89 -13.81 24.94
N ILE A 311 2.90 -13.19 23.74
CA ILE A 311 2.07 -13.68 22.61
C ILE A 311 2.82 -14.65 21.69
N SER A 312 4.01 -15.13 22.10
CA SER A 312 4.83 -16.03 21.27
C SER A 312 4.22 -17.42 21.05
N ASN A 313 3.46 -17.91 22.01
CA ASN A 313 2.87 -19.25 21.97
C ASN A 313 1.34 -19.25 22.01
N THR A 314 0.73 -18.16 22.46
CA THR A 314 -0.74 -18.06 22.56
C THR A 314 -1.17 -16.64 22.18
N SER A 315 -2.28 -16.54 21.47
CA SER A 315 -2.85 -15.23 21.18
C SER A 315 -3.47 -14.63 22.44
N ALA A 316 -3.42 -13.29 22.56
CA ALA A 316 -4.01 -12.55 23.66
C ALA A 316 -4.70 -11.29 23.15
N TYR A 317 -5.71 -10.80 23.84
CA TYR A 317 -6.37 -9.54 23.47
C TYR A 317 -5.90 -8.39 24.39
N GLY A 318 -6.11 -7.16 23.94
CA GLY A 318 -5.53 -5.97 24.56
C GLY A 318 -5.79 -5.84 26.07
N GLN A 319 -7.02 -6.11 26.54
CA GLN A 319 -7.37 -6.04 27.95
C GLN A 319 -6.64 -7.11 28.79
N GLU A 320 -6.47 -8.31 28.23
CA GLU A 320 -5.73 -9.40 28.86
C GLU A 320 -4.26 -9.02 29.06
N LEU A 321 -3.63 -8.51 28.02
CA LEU A 321 -2.25 -8.01 28.08
C LEU A 321 -2.11 -6.87 29.10
N ALA A 322 -3.06 -5.93 29.10
CA ALA A 322 -3.08 -4.80 30.04
C ALA A 322 -3.10 -5.29 31.50
N ASN A 323 -3.97 -6.23 31.78
CA ASN A 323 -4.11 -6.81 33.13
C ASN A 323 -2.83 -7.56 33.56
N GLU A 324 -2.31 -8.42 32.68
CA GLU A 324 -1.12 -9.24 32.98
C GLU A 324 0.14 -8.41 33.17
N MET A 325 0.28 -7.32 32.41
CA MET A 325 1.46 -6.49 32.45
C MET A 325 1.32 -5.28 33.38
N ASN A 326 0.16 -5.15 34.02
CA ASN A 326 -0.16 -4.03 34.92
C ASN A 326 -0.03 -2.68 34.21
N LEU A 327 -0.55 -2.62 32.96
CA LEU A 327 -0.56 -1.43 32.13
C LEU A 327 -2.00 -1.03 31.80
N THR A 328 -2.18 0.19 31.28
CA THR A 328 -3.50 0.60 30.78
C THR A 328 -3.76 -0.02 29.39
N THR A 329 -5.02 -0.19 29.03
CA THR A 329 -5.40 -0.65 27.69
C THR A 329 -4.93 0.32 26.62
N ALA A 330 -4.92 1.62 26.89
CA ALA A 330 -4.41 2.65 25.97
C ALA A 330 -2.91 2.44 25.71
N THR A 331 -2.13 2.14 26.77
CA THR A 331 -0.69 1.87 26.64
C THR A 331 -0.46 0.60 25.79
N ILE A 332 -1.21 -0.46 26.06
CA ILE A 332 -1.13 -1.70 25.26
C ILE A 332 -1.51 -1.43 23.80
N SER A 333 -2.60 -0.70 23.56
CA SER A 333 -3.05 -0.35 22.21
C SER A 333 -1.94 0.36 21.41
N ARG A 334 -1.29 1.34 22.02
CA ARG A 334 -0.16 2.06 21.43
C ARG A 334 1.01 1.12 21.10
N HIS A 335 1.39 0.25 22.05
CA HIS A 335 2.45 -0.73 21.79
C HIS A 335 2.07 -1.72 20.69
N MET A 336 0.83 -2.19 20.68
CA MET A 336 0.37 -3.13 19.66
C MET A 336 0.33 -2.46 18.28
N SER A 337 -0.10 -1.19 18.19
CA SER A 337 -0.01 -0.42 16.95
C SER A 337 1.44 -0.39 16.43
N THR A 338 2.38 -0.01 17.28
CA THR A 338 3.80 0.00 16.90
C THR A 338 4.28 -1.39 16.41
N LEU A 339 3.94 -2.45 17.12
CA LEU A 339 4.34 -3.81 16.71
C LEU A 339 3.67 -4.25 15.40
N GLN A 340 2.42 -3.82 15.17
CA GLN A 340 1.72 -4.05 13.90
C GLN A 340 2.37 -3.28 12.75
N ASP A 341 2.74 -2.03 12.96
CA ASP A 341 3.39 -1.19 11.96
C ASP A 341 4.68 -1.82 11.46
N TYR A 342 5.38 -2.52 12.35
CA TYR A 342 6.59 -3.27 11.99
C TYR A 342 6.32 -4.72 11.59
N GLY A 343 5.04 -5.12 11.49
CA GLY A 343 4.66 -6.47 11.06
C GLY A 343 5.06 -7.59 12.01
N LEU A 344 5.40 -7.26 13.26
CA LEU A 344 5.90 -8.24 14.25
C LEU A 344 4.77 -9.05 14.90
N VAL A 345 3.52 -8.64 14.69
CA VAL A 345 2.34 -9.32 15.24
C VAL A 345 1.26 -9.47 14.16
N HIS A 346 0.53 -10.57 14.25
CA HIS A 346 -0.71 -10.78 13.52
C HIS A 346 -1.89 -10.35 14.37
N THR A 347 -2.94 -9.86 13.71
CA THR A 347 -4.21 -9.54 14.37
C THR A 347 -5.32 -10.43 13.82
N ARG A 348 -6.18 -10.87 14.70
CA ARG A 348 -7.40 -11.60 14.33
C ARG A 348 -8.58 -10.97 15.06
N ARG A 349 -9.58 -10.55 14.30
CA ARG A 349 -10.79 -9.97 14.87
C ARG A 349 -11.73 -11.11 15.32
N GLY A 350 -12.08 -11.11 16.59
CA GLY A 350 -13.18 -11.90 17.13
C GLY A 350 -14.45 -11.06 17.19
N GLU A 351 -15.54 -11.63 17.66
CA GLU A 351 -16.86 -10.98 17.69
C GLU A 351 -16.86 -9.58 18.37
N MET A 352 -16.07 -9.42 19.42
CA MET A 352 -16.00 -8.15 20.16
C MET A 352 -14.59 -7.76 20.59
N ARG A 353 -13.56 -8.46 20.08
CA ARG A 353 -12.17 -8.27 20.54
C ARG A 353 -11.19 -8.48 19.41
N ILE A 354 -10.07 -7.77 19.49
CA ILE A 354 -8.93 -8.00 18.60
C ILE A 354 -7.90 -8.85 19.37
N TYR A 355 -7.55 -10.00 18.80
CA TYR A 355 -6.54 -10.91 19.33
C TYR A 355 -5.23 -10.69 18.58
N TYR A 356 -4.14 -10.73 19.31
CA TYR A 356 -2.79 -10.54 18.79
C TYR A 356 -1.98 -11.83 18.99
N SER A 357 -1.18 -12.19 18.00
CA SER A 357 -0.23 -13.30 18.08
C SER A 357 1.09 -12.91 17.44
N LEU A 358 2.18 -13.55 17.84
CA LEU A 358 3.51 -13.24 17.30
C LEU A 358 3.63 -13.65 15.84
N ASN A 359 4.18 -12.77 15.01
CA ASN A 359 4.61 -13.12 13.67
C ASN A 359 6.03 -13.72 13.77
N LYS A 360 6.10 -15.04 13.96
CA LYS A 360 7.37 -15.76 14.15
C LYS A 360 8.28 -15.64 12.92
N GLU A 361 7.69 -15.62 11.73
CA GLU A 361 8.41 -15.48 10.47
C GLU A 361 9.08 -14.10 10.37
N ALA A 362 8.36 -13.02 10.68
CA ALA A 362 8.93 -11.67 10.66
C ALA A 362 10.09 -11.53 11.66
N ILE A 363 9.95 -12.14 12.84
CA ILE A 363 11.03 -12.16 13.86
C ILE A 363 12.25 -12.93 13.32
N SER A 364 12.03 -14.10 12.71
CA SER A 364 13.15 -14.88 12.12
C SER A 364 13.86 -14.06 11.03
N ASN A 365 13.09 -13.51 10.09
CA ASN A 365 13.62 -12.71 8.99
C ASN A 365 14.43 -11.50 9.50
N LEU A 366 13.95 -10.80 10.54
CA LEU A 366 14.66 -9.68 11.15
C LEU A 366 16.06 -10.10 11.61
N PHE A 367 16.17 -11.21 12.34
CA PHE A 367 17.45 -11.67 12.86
C PHE A 367 18.35 -12.23 11.75
N ASP A 368 17.79 -12.90 10.76
CA ASP A 368 18.56 -13.41 9.62
C ASP A 368 19.14 -12.25 8.79
N MET A 369 18.37 -11.20 8.54
CA MET A 369 18.83 -10.02 7.83
C MET A 369 19.85 -9.21 8.64
N ALA A 370 19.61 -9.05 9.95
CA ALA A 370 20.58 -8.39 10.84
C ALA A 370 21.91 -9.15 10.84
N ARG A 371 21.85 -10.46 10.89
CA ARG A 371 23.03 -11.33 10.80
C ARG A 371 23.76 -11.14 9.47
N SER A 372 23.04 -11.18 8.36
CA SER A 372 23.64 -10.99 7.02
C SER A 372 24.30 -9.62 6.91
N ALA A 373 23.61 -8.56 7.35
CA ALA A 373 24.13 -7.18 7.30
C ALA A 373 25.40 -6.95 8.14
N LEU A 374 25.62 -7.79 9.19
CA LEU A 374 26.78 -7.63 10.08
C LEU A 374 27.93 -8.59 9.77
N LEU A 375 27.67 -9.72 9.10
CA LEU A 375 28.67 -10.80 8.92
C LEU A 375 29.06 -11.03 7.47
N GLU A 376 28.38 -10.41 6.50
CA GLU A 376 28.64 -10.47 5.05
C GLU A 376 29.03 -9.10 4.49
#